data_77f30dffd5ce413fcf5509ce14077137
#
_entry.id   77f30dffd5ce413fcf5509ce14077137
#
_cell.length_a   1.000
_cell.length_b   1.000
_cell.length_c   1.000
_cell.angle_alpha   90.00
_cell.angle_beta   90.00
_cell.angle_gamma   90.00
#
_symmetry.space_group_name_H-M   'P 1'
#
loop_
_entity.id
_entity.type
_entity.pdbx_description
1 polymer ?
#
loop_
_entity_poly.entity_id
_entity_poly.type
_entity_poly.pdbx_seq_one_letter_code
_entity_poly.pdbx_strand_id
1 'polypeptide(L)'
;MNDNVRSTLVKPSTIRIERLLPGPVERVWAYLTESKKRATWLAAGEFDLRVGGKVELIFDNDKLSDDAPKGGGTRRFEGNITRLEPNRALAYTWNWDGRDSDVLYELTPKGKDVLLTIQHRLPDDRGLVCAVGGGWATHTGILADQLNGVKPRGFWSTHDQLMKEFEAAN
;
A
#
# COMPACT_ATOMS: atom_id res chain seq x y z
N MET A 1 -14.58 -2.80 -14.63
CA MET A 1 -13.94 -4.05 -14.16
C MET A 1 -14.34 -4.28 -12.72
N ASN A 2 -14.94 -5.40 -12.44
CA ASN A 2 -15.37 -5.70 -11.06
C ASN A 2 -14.16 -6.25 -10.28
N ASP A 3 -13.42 -5.35 -9.65
CA ASP A 3 -12.26 -5.68 -8.84
C ASP A 3 -12.71 -5.99 -7.42
N ASN A 4 -12.78 -7.28 -7.09
CA ASN A 4 -13.25 -7.77 -5.80
C ASN A 4 -12.13 -7.97 -4.78
N VAL A 5 -10.91 -7.51 -5.07
CA VAL A 5 -9.80 -7.64 -4.13
C VAL A 5 -10.01 -6.76 -2.91
N ARG A 6 -10.00 -7.36 -1.75
CA ARG A 6 -10.25 -6.71 -0.46
C ARG A 6 -9.15 -7.05 0.54
N SER A 7 -8.88 -6.14 1.43
CA SER A 7 -8.07 -6.43 2.61
C SER A 7 -8.82 -7.34 3.56
N THR A 8 -8.11 -8.20 4.27
CA THR A 8 -8.66 -9.06 5.33
C THR A 8 -7.92 -8.84 6.63
N LEU A 9 -8.59 -9.12 7.75
CA LEU A 9 -8.00 -9.08 9.07
C LEU A 9 -7.58 -10.50 9.47
N VAL A 10 -6.27 -10.76 9.58
CA VAL A 10 -5.74 -12.10 9.88
C VAL A 10 -5.39 -12.31 11.35
N LYS A 11 -5.22 -11.21 12.09
CA LYS A 11 -5.02 -11.15 13.55
C LYS A 11 -5.66 -9.86 14.06
N PRO A 12 -5.84 -9.65 15.35
CA PRO A 12 -6.57 -8.48 15.87
C PRO A 12 -6.16 -7.12 15.31
N SER A 13 -4.93 -6.94 14.85
CA SER A 13 -4.47 -5.66 14.28
C SER A 13 -3.59 -5.86 13.05
N THR A 14 -3.68 -7.01 12.37
CA THR A 14 -2.88 -7.32 11.19
C THR A 14 -3.75 -7.44 9.95
N ILE A 15 -3.55 -6.52 9.02
CA ILE A 15 -4.22 -6.50 7.74
C ILE A 15 -3.40 -7.31 6.74
N ARG A 16 -4.08 -8.05 5.88
CA ARG A 16 -3.47 -8.79 4.76
C ARG A 16 -4.25 -8.52 3.48
N ILE A 17 -3.52 -8.33 2.38
CA ILE A 17 -4.10 -8.26 1.05
C ILE A 17 -3.20 -8.99 0.06
N GLU A 18 -3.79 -9.68 -0.89
CA GLU A 18 -3.10 -10.28 -2.03
C GLU A 18 -3.65 -9.68 -3.32
N ARG A 19 -2.74 -9.39 -4.24
CA ARG A 19 -3.14 -8.86 -5.55
C ARG A 19 -2.24 -9.44 -6.64
N LEU A 20 -2.85 -10.00 -7.66
CA LEU A 20 -2.15 -10.46 -8.87
C LEU A 20 -1.95 -9.26 -9.79
N LEU A 21 -0.70 -9.00 -10.16
CA LEU A 21 -0.29 -7.86 -10.96
C LEU A 21 0.43 -8.31 -12.22
N PRO A 22 0.35 -7.56 -13.33
CA PRO A 22 1.18 -7.88 -14.49
C PRO A 22 2.66 -7.71 -14.16
N GLY A 23 3.48 -8.68 -14.59
CA GLY A 23 4.92 -8.64 -14.45
C GLY A 23 5.61 -7.77 -15.49
N PRO A 24 6.93 -7.83 -15.56
CA PRO A 24 7.82 -8.69 -14.78
C PRO A 24 7.99 -8.24 -13.33
N VAL A 25 8.58 -9.09 -12.50
CA VAL A 25 8.76 -8.82 -11.06
C VAL A 25 9.62 -7.58 -10.79
N GLU A 26 10.62 -7.33 -11.63
CA GLU A 26 11.49 -6.15 -11.53
C GLU A 26 10.70 -4.83 -11.69
N ARG A 27 9.70 -4.84 -12.55
CA ARG A 27 8.82 -3.68 -12.74
C ARG A 27 7.96 -3.44 -11.50
N VAL A 28 7.39 -4.49 -10.93
CA VAL A 28 6.60 -4.37 -9.69
C VAL A 28 7.50 -3.89 -8.55
N TRP A 29 8.69 -4.45 -8.42
CA TRP A 29 9.68 -4.02 -7.42
C TRP A 29 10.02 -2.53 -7.53
N ALA A 30 10.20 -2.03 -8.75
CA ALA A 30 10.46 -0.61 -8.99
C ALA A 30 9.30 0.27 -8.49
N TYR A 31 8.05 -0.16 -8.67
CA TYR A 31 6.88 0.56 -8.15
C TYR A 31 6.78 0.54 -6.62
N LEU A 32 7.42 -0.42 -5.94
CA LEU A 32 7.52 -0.43 -4.49
C LEU A 32 8.64 0.48 -3.97
N THR A 33 9.77 0.53 -4.66
CA THR A 33 11.02 1.09 -4.12
C THR A 33 11.41 2.46 -4.65
N GLU A 34 11.04 2.79 -5.89
CA GLU A 34 11.39 4.08 -6.50
C GLU A 34 10.36 5.15 -6.15
N SER A 35 10.80 6.27 -5.56
CA SER A 35 9.91 7.32 -5.07
C SER A 35 8.90 7.81 -6.12
N LYS A 36 9.35 8.12 -7.32
CA LYS A 36 8.47 8.64 -8.39
C LYS A 36 7.41 7.63 -8.83
N LYS A 37 7.78 6.36 -8.94
CA LYS A 37 6.84 5.28 -9.30
C LYS A 37 5.89 4.99 -8.15
N ARG A 38 6.39 4.91 -6.93
CA ARG A 38 5.57 4.68 -5.74
C ARG A 38 4.57 5.82 -5.51
N ALA A 39 4.94 7.06 -5.82
CA ALA A 39 4.05 8.22 -5.71
C ALA A 39 2.81 8.12 -6.61
N THR A 40 2.83 7.31 -7.66
CA THR A 40 1.68 7.15 -8.57
C THR A 40 0.56 6.31 -7.99
N TRP A 41 0.81 5.58 -6.90
CA TRP A 41 -0.19 4.70 -6.30
C TRP A 41 -0.25 4.74 -4.77
N LEU A 42 0.83 5.09 -4.10
CA LEU A 42 0.92 5.07 -2.64
C LEU A 42 1.42 6.42 -2.10
N ALA A 43 2.71 6.63 -2.10
CA ALA A 43 3.36 7.79 -1.49
C ALA A 43 4.74 8.02 -2.10
N ALA A 44 5.17 9.27 -2.16
CA ALA A 44 6.53 9.65 -2.48
C ALA A 44 7.46 9.41 -1.26
N GLY A 45 8.70 9.79 -1.37
CA GLY A 45 9.71 9.69 -0.31
C GLY A 45 10.84 8.73 -0.67
N GLU A 46 12.02 8.98 -0.14
CA GLU A 46 13.19 8.18 -0.46
C GLU A 46 13.34 7.00 0.51
N PHE A 47 13.74 5.87 -0.05
CA PHE A 47 14.10 4.68 0.70
C PHE A 47 15.60 4.45 0.57
N ASP A 48 16.32 4.43 1.68
CA ASP A 48 17.71 3.94 1.72
C ASP A 48 17.67 2.40 1.72
N LEU A 49 17.84 1.81 0.54
CA LEU A 49 17.61 0.38 0.30
C LEU A 49 18.70 -0.50 0.89
N ARG A 50 18.72 -0.59 2.20
CA ARG A 50 19.55 -1.49 3.01
C ARG A 50 18.84 -1.76 4.34
N VAL A 51 19.12 -2.87 4.97
CA VAL A 51 18.59 -3.13 6.32
C VAL A 51 19.10 -2.04 7.27
N GLY A 52 18.18 -1.44 8.04
CA GLY A 52 18.44 -0.28 8.89
C GLY A 52 18.33 1.05 8.16
N GLY A 53 18.23 1.05 6.82
CA GLY A 53 18.08 2.27 6.03
C GLY A 53 16.79 3.02 6.31
N LYS A 54 16.83 4.34 6.16
CA LYS A 54 15.67 5.21 6.43
C LYS A 54 14.60 5.03 5.36
N VAL A 55 13.36 5.01 5.81
CA VAL A 55 12.16 5.06 4.97
C VAL A 55 11.45 6.37 5.22
N GLU A 56 11.10 7.09 4.16
CA GLU A 56 10.25 8.26 4.21
C GLU A 56 9.03 8.02 3.32
N LEU A 57 7.84 8.25 3.87
CA LEU A 57 6.57 8.16 3.14
C LEU A 57 5.87 9.51 3.19
N ILE A 58 5.62 10.08 2.02
CA ILE A 58 4.96 11.38 1.86
C ILE A 58 3.67 11.15 1.07
N PHE A 59 2.56 11.09 1.80
CA PHE A 59 1.23 10.88 1.21
C PHE A 59 0.62 12.18 0.75
N ASP A 60 0.04 12.15 -0.44
CA ASP A 60 -0.80 13.21 -0.98
C ASP A 60 -1.93 12.56 -1.79
N ASN A 61 -2.93 12.05 -1.07
CA ASN A 61 -4.01 11.27 -1.69
C ASN A 61 -4.92 12.10 -2.59
N ASP A 62 -4.94 13.41 -2.44
CA ASP A 62 -5.66 14.29 -3.35
C ASP A 62 -5.10 14.22 -4.77
N LYS A 63 -3.80 14.00 -4.91
CA LYS A 63 -3.15 13.82 -6.23
C LYS A 63 -3.42 12.47 -6.88
N LEU A 64 -3.89 11.50 -6.11
CA LEU A 64 -4.27 10.17 -6.62
C LEU A 64 -5.74 10.13 -7.06
N SER A 65 -6.42 11.26 -7.07
CA SER A 65 -7.85 11.32 -7.26
C SER A 65 -8.22 12.26 -8.39
N ASP A 66 -9.05 11.79 -9.32
CA ASP A 66 -9.73 12.63 -10.31
C ASP A 66 -11.05 13.19 -9.78
N ASP A 67 -11.55 12.64 -8.67
CA ASP A 67 -12.73 13.13 -7.98
C ASP A 67 -12.36 14.33 -7.09
N ALA A 68 -13.37 15.02 -6.57
CA ALA A 68 -13.16 16.23 -5.80
C ALA A 68 -12.19 15.99 -4.63
N PRO A 69 -11.10 16.76 -4.52
CA PRO A 69 -10.17 16.62 -3.40
C PRO A 69 -10.90 16.88 -2.07
N LYS A 70 -10.58 16.07 -1.07
CA LYS A 70 -11.14 16.25 0.29
C LYS A 70 -10.24 17.10 1.20
N GLY A 71 -9.17 17.69 0.65
CA GLY A 71 -8.27 18.53 1.41
C GLY A 71 -7.48 17.77 2.46
N GLY A 72 -7.15 16.51 2.20
CA GLY A 72 -6.40 15.67 3.12
C GLY A 72 -4.99 16.17 3.41
N GLY A 73 -4.46 17.01 2.54
CA GLY A 73 -3.12 17.58 2.67
C GLY A 73 -2.03 16.53 2.53
N THR A 74 -0.82 16.96 2.85
CA THR A 74 0.36 16.10 2.84
C THR A 74 0.61 15.52 4.22
N ARG A 75 0.81 14.21 4.32
CA ARG A 75 1.17 13.52 5.56
C ARG A 75 2.49 12.80 5.39
N ARG A 76 3.37 12.97 6.37
CA ARG A 76 4.69 12.33 6.39
C ARG A 76 4.75 11.26 7.45
N PHE A 77 5.37 10.13 7.08
CA PHE A 77 5.70 9.06 8.01
C PHE A 77 7.15 8.65 7.80
N GLU A 78 7.76 8.10 8.84
CA GLU A 78 9.12 7.62 8.82
C GLU A 78 9.21 6.21 9.37
N GLY A 79 10.26 5.50 8.98
CA GLY A 79 10.57 4.19 9.47
C GLY A 79 11.95 3.74 9.03
N ASN A 80 12.23 2.47 9.24
CA ASN A 80 13.50 1.86 8.86
C ASN A 80 13.26 0.51 8.20
N ILE A 81 14.06 0.18 7.21
CA ILE A 81 14.00 -1.12 6.53
C ILE A 81 14.45 -2.21 7.51
N THR A 82 13.65 -3.25 7.63
CA THR A 82 13.91 -4.41 8.49
C THR A 82 14.20 -5.68 7.70
N ARG A 83 13.76 -5.75 6.43
CA ARG A 83 14.05 -6.86 5.53
C ARG A 83 14.17 -6.35 4.10
N LEU A 84 15.18 -6.81 3.40
CA LEU A 84 15.41 -6.44 1.99
C LEU A 84 15.94 -7.64 1.22
N GLU A 85 15.12 -8.15 0.32
CA GLU A 85 15.48 -9.19 -0.64
C GLU A 85 15.02 -8.71 -2.01
N PRO A 86 15.92 -8.15 -2.85
CA PRO A 86 15.53 -7.56 -4.13
C PRO A 86 14.64 -8.47 -4.96
N ASN A 87 13.56 -7.91 -5.50
CA ASN A 87 12.52 -8.59 -6.27
C ASN A 87 11.71 -9.66 -5.51
N ARG A 88 11.88 -9.80 -4.19
CA ARG A 88 11.18 -10.81 -3.39
C ARG A 88 10.49 -10.29 -2.15
N ALA A 89 11.19 -9.51 -1.33
CA ALA A 89 10.64 -9.05 -0.06
C ALA A 89 11.18 -7.69 0.35
N LEU A 90 10.30 -6.86 0.88
CA LEU A 90 10.63 -5.58 1.49
C LEU A 90 9.79 -5.44 2.76
N ALA A 91 10.44 -5.17 3.89
CA ALA A 91 9.73 -4.86 5.11
C ALA A 91 10.34 -3.63 5.78
N TYR A 92 9.48 -2.81 6.39
CA TYR A 92 9.92 -1.66 7.14
C TYR A 92 8.97 -1.35 8.30
N THR A 93 9.51 -0.62 9.29
CA THR A 93 8.68 -0.02 10.33
C THR A 93 7.99 1.21 9.79
N TRP A 94 6.80 1.48 10.33
CA TRP A 94 5.99 2.65 9.93
C TRP A 94 5.43 3.27 11.20
N ASN A 95 5.92 4.44 11.55
CA ASN A 95 5.51 5.12 12.77
C ASN A 95 4.23 5.93 12.55
N TRP A 96 3.22 5.67 13.38
CA TRP A 96 1.95 6.37 13.39
C TRP A 96 1.86 7.25 14.64
N ASP A 97 2.31 8.50 14.54
CA ASP A 97 2.25 9.48 15.64
C ASP A 97 2.84 8.91 16.96
N GLY A 98 4.03 8.35 16.88
CA GLY A 98 4.72 7.74 18.00
C GLY A 98 4.38 6.28 18.28
N ARG A 99 3.45 5.70 17.52
CA ARG A 99 3.08 4.28 17.61
C ARG A 99 3.66 3.50 16.45
N ASP A 100 4.40 2.45 16.73
CA ASP A 100 5.05 1.65 15.70
C ASP A 100 4.10 0.66 15.03
N SER A 101 4.30 0.48 13.74
CA SER A 101 3.71 -0.59 12.96
C SER A 101 4.77 -1.21 12.05
N ASP A 102 4.47 -2.37 11.49
CA ASP A 102 5.37 -3.08 10.58
C ASP A 102 4.61 -3.49 9.34
N VAL A 103 5.21 -3.23 8.18
CA VAL A 103 4.64 -3.67 6.90
C VAL A 103 5.63 -4.60 6.19
N LEU A 104 5.10 -5.67 5.60
CA LEU A 104 5.84 -6.63 4.79
C LEU A 104 5.20 -6.73 3.42
N TYR A 105 6.01 -6.56 2.39
CA TYR A 105 5.66 -6.83 0.99
C TYR A 105 6.40 -8.07 0.52
N GLU A 106 5.68 -9.00 -0.09
CA GLU A 106 6.29 -10.17 -0.74
C GLU A 106 5.84 -10.26 -2.19
N LEU A 107 6.77 -10.57 -3.08
CA LEU A 107 6.52 -10.76 -4.50
C LEU A 107 6.80 -12.21 -4.88
N THR A 108 5.81 -12.86 -5.48
CA THR A 108 5.93 -14.25 -5.98
C THR A 108 5.61 -14.27 -7.46
N PRO A 109 6.58 -14.61 -8.34
CA PRO A 109 6.29 -14.77 -9.76
C PRO A 109 5.23 -15.86 -9.99
N LYS A 110 4.26 -15.55 -10.87
CA LYS A 110 3.18 -16.45 -11.28
C LYS A 110 3.07 -16.41 -12.82
N GLY A 111 3.95 -17.15 -13.51
CA GLY A 111 4.05 -17.06 -14.96
C GLY A 111 4.49 -15.68 -15.40
N LYS A 112 3.68 -15.02 -16.25
CA LYS A 112 3.91 -13.64 -16.67
C LYS A 112 3.48 -12.60 -15.62
N ASP A 113 2.75 -13.03 -14.60
CA ASP A 113 2.21 -12.18 -13.56
C ASP A 113 3.03 -12.29 -12.27
N VAL A 114 2.72 -11.44 -11.30
CA VAL A 114 3.36 -11.39 -9.98
C VAL A 114 2.28 -11.30 -8.92
N LEU A 115 2.33 -12.19 -7.93
CA LEU A 115 1.47 -12.07 -6.76
C LEU A 115 2.16 -11.15 -5.75
N LEU A 116 1.55 -10.01 -5.47
CA LEU A 116 1.92 -9.12 -4.38
C LEU A 116 1.11 -9.49 -3.14
N THR A 117 1.80 -9.78 -2.05
CA THR A 117 1.19 -9.96 -0.73
C THR A 117 1.68 -8.86 0.19
N ILE A 118 0.77 -8.18 0.86
CA ILE A 118 1.08 -7.17 1.87
C ILE A 118 0.49 -7.60 3.20
N GLN A 119 1.30 -7.56 4.26
CA GLN A 119 0.84 -7.71 5.64
C GLN A 119 1.26 -6.48 6.44
N HIS A 120 0.32 -5.86 7.14
CA HIS A 120 0.57 -4.67 7.94
C HIS A 120 0.05 -4.89 9.35
N ARG A 121 0.96 -5.02 10.31
CA ARG A 121 0.65 -5.09 11.73
C ARG A 121 0.56 -3.67 12.28
N LEU A 122 -0.58 -3.30 12.77
CA LEU A 122 -0.91 -1.96 13.25
C LEU A 122 -1.02 -1.90 14.78
N PRO A 123 -0.95 -0.69 15.37
CA PRO A 123 -1.40 -0.49 16.75
C PRO A 123 -2.84 -0.96 16.93
N ASP A 124 -3.19 -1.34 18.15
CA ASP A 124 -4.56 -1.76 18.48
C ASP A 124 -5.49 -0.53 18.56
N ASP A 125 -5.95 -0.12 17.41
CA ASP A 125 -6.81 1.05 17.19
C ASP A 125 -7.77 0.72 16.04
N ARG A 126 -9.03 0.44 16.38
CA ARG A 126 -10.01 0.00 15.37
C ARG A 126 -10.21 1.01 14.25
N GLY A 127 -10.25 2.30 14.57
CA GLY A 127 -10.40 3.33 13.54
C GLY A 127 -9.24 3.33 12.55
N LEU A 128 -8.02 3.22 13.07
CA LEU A 128 -6.81 3.11 12.24
C LEU A 128 -6.82 1.83 11.40
N VAL A 129 -7.16 0.70 12.02
CA VAL A 129 -7.21 -0.60 11.31
C VAL A 129 -8.21 -0.56 10.16
N CYS A 130 -9.40 0.00 10.35
CA CYS A 130 -10.40 0.13 9.29
C CYS A 130 -9.95 1.07 8.18
N ALA A 131 -9.39 2.22 8.53
CA ALA A 131 -8.89 3.20 7.56
C ALA A 131 -7.75 2.60 6.71
N VAL A 132 -6.81 1.91 7.33
CA VAL A 132 -5.67 1.28 6.64
C VAL A 132 -6.11 0.06 5.83
N GLY A 133 -7.09 -0.72 6.32
CA GLY A 133 -7.67 -1.83 5.56
C GLY A 133 -8.29 -1.37 4.25
N GLY A 134 -9.13 -0.33 4.29
CA GLY A 134 -9.65 0.32 3.09
C GLY A 134 -8.55 0.98 2.26
N GLY A 135 -7.55 1.55 2.93
CA GLY A 135 -6.39 2.18 2.28
C GLY A 135 -5.59 1.22 1.41
N TRP A 136 -5.22 0.06 1.93
CA TRP A 136 -4.47 -0.93 1.14
C TRP A 136 -5.26 -1.46 -0.05
N ALA A 137 -6.54 -1.72 0.10
CA ALA A 137 -7.39 -2.13 -1.01
C ALA A 137 -7.46 -1.06 -2.10
N THR A 138 -7.57 0.21 -1.72
CA THR A 138 -7.60 1.35 -2.64
C THR A 138 -6.26 1.57 -3.32
N HIS A 139 -5.19 1.70 -2.56
CA HIS A 139 -3.85 1.96 -3.08
C HIS A 139 -3.38 0.85 -4.03
N THR A 140 -3.55 -0.41 -3.65
CA THR A 140 -3.15 -1.53 -4.52
C THR A 140 -4.03 -1.66 -5.75
N GLY A 141 -5.28 -1.22 -5.68
CA GLY A 141 -6.15 -1.08 -6.84
C GLY A 141 -5.62 -0.07 -7.85
N ILE A 142 -5.18 1.09 -7.37
CA ILE A 142 -4.53 2.11 -8.21
C ILE A 142 -3.23 1.56 -8.82
N LEU A 143 -2.42 0.83 -8.03
CA LEU A 143 -1.22 0.16 -8.53
C LEU A 143 -1.55 -0.79 -9.69
N ALA A 144 -2.58 -1.61 -9.54
CA ALA A 144 -3.03 -2.51 -10.61
C ALA A 144 -3.43 -1.74 -11.86
N ASP A 145 -4.16 -0.64 -11.71
CA ASP A 145 -4.55 0.21 -12.84
C ASP A 145 -3.32 0.78 -13.56
N GLN A 146 -2.34 1.30 -12.80
CA GLN A 146 -1.08 1.81 -13.36
C GLN A 146 -0.32 0.74 -14.14
N LEU A 147 -0.16 -0.44 -13.56
CA LEU A 147 0.59 -1.52 -14.20
C LEU A 147 -0.13 -2.11 -15.42
N ASN A 148 -1.46 -2.04 -15.46
CA ASN A 148 -2.25 -2.45 -16.62
C ASN A 148 -2.40 -1.35 -17.68
N GLY A 149 -1.86 -0.15 -17.46
CA GLY A 149 -1.91 0.95 -18.41
C GLY A 149 -3.32 1.51 -18.62
N VAL A 150 -4.20 1.36 -17.66
CA VAL A 150 -5.55 1.92 -17.69
C VAL A 150 -5.64 3.16 -16.80
N LYS A 151 -6.68 3.97 -16.99
CA LYS A 151 -6.90 5.15 -16.16
C LYS A 151 -7.10 4.71 -14.71
N PRO A 152 -6.30 5.23 -13.75
CA PRO A 152 -6.46 4.86 -12.36
C PRO A 152 -7.82 5.28 -11.79
N ARG A 153 -8.37 4.43 -10.92
CA ARG A 153 -9.57 4.75 -10.13
C ARG A 153 -9.31 5.95 -9.23
N GLY A 154 -10.36 6.71 -8.89
CA GLY A 154 -10.25 7.82 -7.96
C GLY A 154 -10.01 7.33 -6.53
N PHE A 155 -9.08 7.97 -5.81
CA PHE A 155 -8.74 7.54 -4.45
C PHE A 155 -9.92 7.67 -3.48
N TRP A 156 -10.47 8.88 -3.33
CA TRP A 156 -11.44 9.15 -2.26
C TRP A 156 -12.75 8.38 -2.41
N SER A 157 -13.31 8.32 -3.61
CA SER A 157 -14.54 7.56 -3.85
C SER A 157 -14.35 6.07 -3.58
N THR A 158 -13.21 5.51 -3.98
CA THR A 158 -12.87 4.10 -3.77
C THR A 158 -12.59 3.81 -2.30
N HIS A 159 -11.79 4.64 -1.64
CA HIS A 159 -11.42 4.46 -0.24
C HIS A 159 -12.62 4.51 0.69
N ASP A 160 -13.51 5.48 0.53
CA ASP A 160 -14.69 5.61 1.38
C ASP A 160 -15.57 4.35 1.33
N GLN A 161 -15.74 3.78 0.15
CA GLN A 161 -16.49 2.54 -0.03
C GLN A 161 -15.78 1.35 0.62
N LEU A 162 -14.50 1.16 0.31
CA LEU A 162 -13.73 0.00 0.77
C LEU A 162 -13.48 0.02 2.27
N MET A 163 -13.33 1.20 2.87
CA MET A 163 -13.23 1.33 4.33
C MET A 163 -14.51 0.86 5.01
N LYS A 164 -15.68 1.25 4.50
CA LYS A 164 -16.97 0.81 5.03
C LYS A 164 -17.18 -0.69 4.87
N GLU A 165 -16.81 -1.24 3.73
CA GLU A 165 -16.87 -2.68 3.49
C GLU A 165 -15.97 -3.46 4.45
N PHE A 166 -14.74 -2.99 4.66
CA PHE A 166 -13.82 -3.60 5.61
C PHE A 166 -14.35 -3.54 7.04
N GLU A 167 -14.87 -2.39 7.46
CA GLU A 167 -15.46 -2.22 8.79
C GLU A 167 -16.66 -3.17 9.01
N ALA A 168 -17.51 -3.32 8.01
CA ALA A 168 -18.68 -4.20 8.09
C ALA A 168 -18.30 -5.69 8.11
N ALA A 169 -17.16 -6.08 7.52
CA ALA A 169 -16.70 -7.47 7.44
C ALA A 169 -15.90 -7.93 8.67
N ASN A 170 -15.46 -7.01 9.52
CA ASN A 170 -14.58 -7.26 10.66
C ASN A 170 -15.07 -6.56 11.93
#